data_6ede3e3ee69f5ba0093445ca04b1378b
#
_entry.id   6ede3e3ee69f5ba0093445ca04b1378b
#
_cell.length_a   1.000
_cell.length_b   1.000
_cell.length_c   1.000
_cell.angle_alpha   90.00
_cell.angle_beta   90.00
_cell.angle_gamma   90.00
#
_symmetry.space_group_name_H-M   'P 1'
#
loop_
_entity.id
_entity.type
_entity.pdbx_description
1 polymer ?
#
loop_
_entity_poly.entity_id
_entity_poly.type
_entity_poly.pdbx_seq_one_letter_code
_entity_poly.pdbx_strand_id
1 'polypeptide(L)'
;MGCGTGAILGDIRNSADLQIHGLDIAPEMLKQAVINAPSAQLTMGDGHTLPFSNGIFEITFCHYLLLWVSSPLTVLREMKRVTRKGGVVMAMAEPDYTARIIEPKFLEELSRLQTASLVEQGADTQMGIKLGNLFQEAGIDLVEFGWMQDEARAALHSRLKQLDYDQEWEVLESDLQNRLTSTQLEKYHQEYMNACHDGTIRIHIPTAFAWGTV
;
A
#
# COMPACT_ATOMS: atom_id res chain seq x y z
N MET A 1 3.27 -5.94 8.94
CA MET A 1 1.90 -6.45 9.02
C MET A 1 1.24 -6.24 7.65
N GLY A 2 0.41 -7.22 7.17
CA GLY A 2 -0.01 -7.24 5.78
C GLY A 2 1.20 -7.40 4.86
N CYS A 3 2.01 -8.42 5.09
CA CYS A 3 3.30 -8.54 4.40
C CYS A 3 3.17 -8.95 2.93
N GLY A 4 1.97 -9.35 2.51
CA GLY A 4 1.70 -9.77 1.15
C GLY A 4 2.70 -10.81 0.65
N THR A 5 3.22 -10.61 -0.53
CA THR A 5 4.24 -11.47 -1.14
C THR A 5 5.63 -11.38 -0.50
N GLY A 6 5.80 -10.55 0.54
CA GLY A 6 7.08 -10.40 1.23
C GLY A 6 8.13 -9.54 0.52
N ALA A 7 7.77 -8.79 -0.51
CA ALA A 7 8.70 -7.96 -1.28
C ALA A 7 9.46 -6.97 -0.38
N ILE A 8 8.74 -6.18 0.43
CA ILE A 8 9.37 -5.22 1.37
C ILE A 8 10.21 -5.92 2.44
N LEU A 9 9.76 -7.09 2.93
CA LEU A 9 10.54 -7.87 3.90
C LEU A 9 11.88 -8.33 3.32
N GLY A 10 11.88 -8.70 2.04
CA GLY A 10 13.09 -9.06 1.30
C GLY A 10 14.08 -7.90 1.17
N ASP A 11 13.58 -6.69 0.90
CA ASP A 11 14.40 -5.48 0.78
C ASP A 11 15.02 -5.05 2.12
N ILE A 12 14.24 -5.07 3.21
CA ILE A 12 14.72 -4.72 4.55
C ILE A 12 15.82 -5.65 5.04
N ARG A 13 15.77 -6.94 4.67
CA ARG A 13 16.75 -7.95 5.03
C ARG A 13 18.19 -7.56 4.71
N ASN A 14 18.39 -6.84 3.62
CA ASN A 14 19.71 -6.46 3.12
C ASN A 14 20.40 -5.39 3.97
N SER A 15 19.73 -4.84 4.98
CA SER A 15 20.18 -3.64 5.68
C SER A 15 20.74 -3.86 7.09
N ALA A 16 20.46 -4.98 7.78
CA ALA A 16 20.94 -5.24 9.15
C ALA A 16 20.65 -6.67 9.63
N ASP A 17 21.28 -7.06 10.75
CA ASP A 17 20.99 -8.29 11.53
C ASP A 17 19.65 -8.16 12.28
N LEU A 18 18.54 -8.14 11.55
CA LEU A 18 17.19 -7.95 12.09
C LEU A 18 16.44 -9.29 12.16
N GLN A 19 15.72 -9.51 13.25
CA GLN A 19 14.71 -10.55 13.32
C GLN A 19 13.41 -10.00 12.72
N ILE A 20 13.06 -10.49 11.54
CA ILE A 20 11.91 -10.00 10.79
C ILE A 20 10.74 -10.97 10.92
N HIS A 21 9.58 -10.44 11.31
CA HIS A 21 8.32 -11.15 11.35
C HIS A 21 7.36 -10.56 10.33
N GLY A 22 6.85 -11.41 9.44
CA GLY A 22 5.78 -11.08 8.50
C GLY A 22 4.46 -11.70 8.94
N LEU A 23 3.38 -10.93 8.84
CA LEU A 23 2.03 -11.44 9.07
C LEU A 23 1.14 -11.03 7.91
N ASP A 24 0.36 -11.99 7.44
CA ASP A 24 -0.69 -11.76 6.44
C ASP A 24 -1.90 -12.68 6.70
N ILE A 25 -3.08 -12.25 6.29
CA ILE A 25 -4.29 -13.06 6.41
C ILE A 25 -4.43 -14.07 5.27
N ALA A 26 -3.80 -13.80 4.12
CA ALA A 26 -3.92 -14.59 2.91
C ALA A 26 -2.81 -15.66 2.83
N PRO A 27 -3.14 -16.96 2.93
CA PRO A 27 -2.14 -18.02 2.89
C PRO A 27 -1.38 -18.07 1.56
N GLU A 28 -2.01 -17.68 0.46
CA GLU A 28 -1.36 -17.66 -0.87
C GLU A 28 -0.25 -16.59 -0.93
N MET A 29 -0.46 -15.45 -0.29
CA MET A 29 0.54 -14.40 -0.17
C MET A 29 1.75 -14.89 0.64
N LEU A 30 1.49 -15.60 1.74
CA LEU A 30 2.56 -16.16 2.57
C LEU A 30 3.39 -17.21 1.85
N LYS A 31 2.80 -18.03 0.96
CA LYS A 31 3.55 -18.96 0.12
C LYS A 31 4.58 -18.24 -0.75
N GLN A 32 4.22 -17.11 -1.33
CA GLN A 32 5.15 -16.31 -2.11
C GLN A 32 6.18 -15.59 -1.21
N ALA A 33 5.74 -15.13 -0.03
CA ALA A 33 6.62 -14.47 0.93
C ALA A 33 7.77 -15.38 1.42
N VAL A 34 7.56 -16.70 1.54
CA VAL A 34 8.62 -17.67 1.85
C VAL A 34 9.76 -17.59 0.81
N ILE A 35 9.42 -17.37 -0.45
CA ILE A 35 10.39 -17.29 -1.54
C ILE A 35 11.13 -15.94 -1.51
N ASN A 36 10.40 -14.84 -1.35
CA ASN A 36 10.94 -13.49 -1.45
C ASN A 36 11.68 -13.05 -0.16
N ALA A 37 11.28 -13.59 0.99
CA ALA A 37 11.86 -13.27 2.30
C ALA A 37 12.15 -14.54 3.13
N PRO A 38 13.05 -15.43 2.68
CA PRO A 38 13.25 -16.77 3.29
C PRO A 38 13.78 -16.74 4.72
N SER A 39 14.33 -15.62 5.18
CA SER A 39 14.80 -15.45 6.57
C SER A 39 13.74 -14.85 7.50
N ALA A 40 12.60 -14.41 6.98
CA ALA A 40 11.53 -13.86 7.81
C ALA A 40 10.72 -14.98 8.47
N GLN A 41 10.31 -14.77 9.71
CA GLN A 41 9.35 -15.63 10.39
C GLN A 41 7.94 -15.23 9.93
N LEU A 42 7.26 -16.09 9.19
CA LEU A 42 5.95 -15.80 8.62
C LEU A 42 4.83 -16.41 9.47
N THR A 43 3.80 -15.62 9.71
CA THR A 43 2.62 -16.01 10.50
C THR A 43 1.36 -15.67 9.72
N MET A 44 0.44 -16.63 9.63
CA MET A 44 -0.90 -16.35 9.15
C MET A 44 -1.73 -15.77 10.30
N GLY A 45 -2.38 -14.62 10.08
CA GLY A 45 -3.17 -13.96 11.11
C GLY A 45 -3.90 -12.72 10.62
N ASP A 46 -4.90 -12.31 11.41
CA ASP A 46 -5.67 -11.09 11.19
C ASP A 46 -5.01 -9.92 11.93
N GLY A 47 -4.82 -8.80 11.24
CA GLY A 47 -4.29 -7.56 11.81
C GLY A 47 -5.17 -6.97 12.91
N HIS A 48 -6.46 -7.30 12.97
CA HIS A 48 -7.36 -6.87 14.03
C HIS A 48 -7.15 -7.63 15.35
N THR A 49 -6.44 -8.77 15.34
CA THR A 49 -6.13 -9.57 16.52
C THR A 49 -4.80 -10.29 16.30
N LEU A 50 -3.71 -9.59 16.61
CA LEU A 50 -2.37 -10.10 16.37
C LEU A 50 -2.02 -11.25 17.32
N PRO A 51 -1.54 -12.40 16.82
CA PRO A 51 -1.20 -13.57 17.66
C PRO A 51 0.16 -13.41 18.36
N PHE A 52 0.45 -12.23 18.86
CA PHE A 52 1.69 -11.88 19.52
C PHE A 52 1.44 -11.29 20.91
N SER A 53 2.38 -11.52 21.83
CA SER A 53 2.34 -10.93 23.15
C SER A 53 2.56 -9.41 23.11
N ASN A 54 2.14 -8.72 24.18
CA ASN A 54 2.35 -7.28 24.30
C ASN A 54 3.85 -6.95 24.34
N GLY A 55 4.24 -5.89 23.64
CA GLY A 55 5.55 -5.26 23.78
C GLY A 55 6.74 -6.11 23.32
N ILE A 56 6.58 -7.01 22.35
CA ILE A 56 7.67 -7.87 21.88
C ILE A 56 8.47 -7.31 20.71
N PHE A 57 7.93 -6.33 20.00
CA PHE A 57 8.60 -5.74 18.82
C PHE A 57 9.18 -4.36 19.12
N GLU A 58 10.36 -4.08 18.62
CA GLU A 58 10.94 -2.73 18.62
C GLU A 58 10.23 -1.82 17.62
N ILE A 59 9.88 -2.37 16.47
CA ILE A 59 9.23 -1.66 15.37
C ILE A 59 8.11 -2.53 14.84
N THR A 60 6.95 -1.95 14.66
CA THR A 60 5.86 -2.54 13.86
C THR A 60 5.54 -1.61 12.70
N PHE A 61 5.35 -2.19 11.53
CA PHE A 61 4.95 -1.39 10.38
C PHE A 61 3.93 -2.11 9.50
N CYS A 62 3.17 -1.32 8.77
CA CYS A 62 2.37 -1.77 7.63
C CYS A 62 2.65 -0.88 6.41
N HIS A 63 2.34 -1.40 5.23
CA HIS A 63 2.51 -0.70 3.98
C HIS A 63 1.32 -1.03 3.08
N TYR A 64 0.60 -0.01 2.64
CA TYR A 64 -0.56 -0.16 1.75
C TYR A 64 -1.60 -1.16 2.29
N LEU A 65 -1.88 -1.09 3.60
CA LEU A 65 -2.73 -2.04 4.31
C LEU A 65 -4.01 -1.41 4.85
N LEU A 66 -3.89 -0.23 5.47
CA LEU A 66 -4.99 0.32 6.29
C LEU A 66 -6.23 0.66 5.46
N LEU A 67 -6.06 0.96 4.18
CA LEU A 67 -7.18 1.18 3.28
C LEU A 67 -8.05 -0.08 3.06
N TRP A 68 -7.51 -1.30 3.30
CA TRP A 68 -8.19 -2.57 3.04
C TRP A 68 -8.87 -3.17 4.26
N VAL A 69 -8.57 -2.69 5.46
CA VAL A 69 -9.06 -3.30 6.69
C VAL A 69 -10.36 -2.65 7.16
N SER A 70 -11.27 -3.44 7.70
CA SER A 70 -12.59 -2.97 8.16
C SER A 70 -12.50 -1.98 9.34
N SER A 71 -11.44 -2.06 10.16
CA SER A 71 -11.21 -1.16 11.29
C SER A 71 -9.73 -0.79 11.42
N PRO A 72 -9.26 0.25 10.68
CA PRO A 72 -7.88 0.72 10.74
C PRO A 72 -7.45 1.10 12.16
N LEU A 73 -8.35 1.68 12.93
CA LEU A 73 -8.10 2.05 14.31
C LEU A 73 -7.79 0.83 15.21
N THR A 74 -8.52 -0.27 15.02
CA THR A 74 -8.26 -1.53 15.75
C THR A 74 -6.89 -2.10 15.38
N VAL A 75 -6.57 -2.08 14.10
CA VAL A 75 -5.27 -2.55 13.59
C VAL A 75 -4.13 -1.73 14.17
N LEU A 76 -4.23 -0.40 14.19
CA LEU A 76 -3.22 0.47 14.81
C LEU A 76 -3.09 0.25 16.32
N ARG A 77 -4.19 -0.01 17.02
CA ARG A 77 -4.16 -0.36 18.46
C ARG A 77 -3.45 -1.69 18.71
N GLU A 78 -3.65 -2.68 17.85
CA GLU A 78 -2.93 -3.95 17.93
C GLU A 78 -1.44 -3.79 17.61
N MET A 79 -1.09 -2.98 16.59
CA MET A 79 0.30 -2.63 16.32
C MET A 79 0.95 -1.98 17.56
N LYS A 80 0.26 -1.00 18.16
CA LYS A 80 0.71 -0.38 19.42
C LYS A 80 0.90 -1.41 20.53
N ARG A 81 -0.09 -2.29 20.73
CA ARG A 81 -0.06 -3.31 21.80
C ARG A 81 1.17 -4.21 21.73
N VAL A 82 1.50 -4.68 20.54
CA VAL A 82 2.63 -5.62 20.34
C VAL A 82 3.99 -4.90 20.25
N THR A 83 3.99 -3.59 20.07
CA THR A 83 5.21 -2.76 20.10
C THR A 83 5.59 -2.46 21.54
N ARG A 84 6.87 -2.59 21.87
CA ARG A 84 7.37 -2.32 23.21
C ARG A 84 7.29 -0.82 23.56
N LYS A 85 7.28 -0.48 24.83
CA LYS A 85 7.40 0.91 25.27
C LYS A 85 8.68 1.55 24.72
N GLY A 86 8.54 2.73 24.14
CA GLY A 86 9.61 3.44 23.44
C GLY A 86 9.94 2.84 22.06
N GLY A 87 9.16 1.87 21.58
CA GLY A 87 9.24 1.35 20.22
C GLY A 87 8.46 2.21 19.23
N VAL A 88 8.51 1.85 17.95
CA VAL A 88 7.99 2.64 16.85
C VAL A 88 6.88 1.89 16.13
N VAL A 89 5.79 2.60 15.84
CA VAL A 89 4.71 2.16 14.94
C VAL A 89 4.75 3.01 13.68
N MET A 90 4.70 2.36 12.52
CA MET A 90 4.74 3.05 11.21
C MET A 90 3.63 2.53 10.30
N ALA A 91 2.97 3.45 9.60
CA ALA A 91 2.11 3.13 8.46
C ALA A 91 2.64 3.90 7.23
N MET A 92 2.92 3.17 6.18
CA MET A 92 3.56 3.71 4.99
C MET A 92 2.72 3.46 3.75
N ALA A 93 2.76 4.42 2.82
CA ALA A 93 2.14 4.34 1.52
C ALA A 93 0.60 4.16 1.55
N GLU A 94 -0.09 4.87 2.45
CA GLU A 94 -1.55 4.89 2.47
C GLU A 94 -2.07 5.97 1.50
N PRO A 95 -2.79 5.60 0.43
CA PRO A 95 -3.18 6.53 -0.62
C PRO A 95 -4.42 7.35 -0.28
N ASP A 96 -4.51 8.52 -0.93
CA ASP A 96 -5.76 9.27 -1.11
C ASP A 96 -6.15 9.28 -2.60
N TYR A 97 -7.02 8.38 -3.00
CA TYR A 97 -7.51 8.29 -4.36
C TYR A 97 -8.48 9.43 -4.73
N THR A 98 -9.03 10.15 -3.73
CA THR A 98 -9.96 11.26 -4.00
C THR A 98 -9.24 12.51 -4.46
N ALA A 99 -7.94 12.63 -4.14
CA ALA A 99 -7.07 13.70 -4.61
C ALA A 99 -6.17 13.28 -5.78
N ARG A 100 -6.48 12.15 -6.42
CA ARG A 100 -5.74 11.64 -7.58
C ARG A 100 -5.84 12.60 -8.76
N ILE A 101 -4.70 12.85 -9.39
CA ILE A 101 -4.58 13.57 -10.66
C ILE A 101 -4.13 12.58 -11.73
N ILE A 102 -4.78 12.61 -12.87
CA ILE A 102 -4.40 11.80 -14.02
C ILE A 102 -4.46 12.63 -15.30
N GLU A 103 -3.41 12.57 -16.10
CA GLU A 103 -3.32 13.19 -17.42
C GLU A 103 -2.87 12.14 -18.44
N PRO A 104 -3.28 12.22 -19.68
CA PRO A 104 -4.21 13.20 -20.27
C PRO A 104 -5.68 12.96 -19.84
N LYS A 105 -6.49 13.98 -20.00
CA LYS A 105 -7.88 14.05 -19.48
C LYS A 105 -8.77 12.85 -19.84
N PHE A 106 -8.55 12.20 -20.99
CA PHE A 106 -9.34 11.02 -21.36
C PHE A 106 -9.17 9.84 -20.39
N LEU A 107 -8.09 9.81 -19.61
CA LEU A 107 -7.86 8.80 -18.57
C LEU A 107 -8.61 9.09 -17.25
N GLU A 108 -9.26 10.28 -17.09
CA GLU A 108 -10.04 10.57 -15.89
C GLU A 108 -11.19 9.57 -15.67
N GLU A 109 -11.78 9.09 -16.75
CA GLU A 109 -12.86 8.07 -16.69
C GLU A 109 -12.32 6.77 -16.08
N LEU A 110 -11.16 6.30 -16.53
CA LEU A 110 -10.51 5.10 -15.96
C LEU A 110 -10.22 5.29 -14.47
N SER A 111 -9.69 6.44 -14.10
CA SER A 111 -9.42 6.79 -12.69
C SER A 111 -10.68 6.70 -11.83
N ARG A 112 -11.78 7.28 -12.33
CA ARG A 112 -13.07 7.28 -11.65
C ARG A 112 -13.62 5.86 -11.49
N LEU A 113 -13.55 5.05 -12.55
CA LEU A 113 -14.00 3.66 -12.54
C LEU A 113 -13.15 2.79 -11.61
N GLN A 114 -11.83 2.96 -11.60
CA GLN A 114 -10.95 2.25 -10.68
C GLN A 114 -11.25 2.61 -9.23
N THR A 115 -11.39 3.89 -8.90
CA THR A 115 -11.74 4.32 -7.53
C THR A 115 -13.06 3.70 -7.08
N ALA A 116 -14.06 3.66 -7.97
CA ALA A 116 -15.33 3.01 -7.67
C ALA A 116 -15.19 1.49 -7.48
N SER A 117 -14.32 0.84 -8.24
CA SER A 117 -14.02 -0.59 -8.08
C SER A 117 -13.35 -0.87 -6.72
N LEU A 118 -12.38 -0.06 -6.32
CA LEU A 118 -11.71 -0.18 -5.02
C LEU A 118 -12.71 -0.04 -3.85
N VAL A 119 -13.62 0.92 -3.94
CA VAL A 119 -14.69 1.08 -2.92
C VAL A 119 -15.58 -0.16 -2.83
N GLU A 120 -15.97 -0.76 -3.97
CA GLU A 120 -16.77 -2.00 -3.98
C GLU A 120 -16.01 -3.20 -3.41
N GLN A 121 -14.69 -3.22 -3.55
CA GLN A 121 -13.80 -4.20 -2.92
C GLN A 121 -13.61 -3.96 -1.40
N GLY A 122 -14.18 -2.87 -0.86
CA GLY A 122 -14.12 -2.53 0.55
C GLY A 122 -12.97 -1.61 0.94
N ALA A 123 -12.25 -1.04 -0.04
CA ALA A 123 -11.15 -0.11 0.26
C ALA A 123 -11.67 1.25 0.74
N ASP A 124 -11.03 1.80 1.77
CA ASP A 124 -11.19 3.21 2.13
C ASP A 124 -10.25 4.07 1.27
N THR A 125 -10.80 4.61 0.19
CA THR A 125 -10.04 5.41 -0.80
C THR A 125 -9.55 6.76 -0.28
N GLN A 126 -9.85 7.12 0.97
CA GLN A 126 -9.42 8.34 1.66
C GLN A 126 -8.46 8.04 2.82
N MET A 127 -7.84 6.88 2.86
CA MET A 127 -7.01 6.46 4.00
C MET A 127 -5.87 7.44 4.26
N GLY A 128 -5.23 7.94 3.21
CA GLY A 128 -4.12 8.88 3.35
C GLY A 128 -4.45 10.12 4.20
N ILE A 129 -5.58 10.77 3.93
CA ILE A 129 -5.97 11.98 4.68
C ILE A 129 -6.39 11.69 6.12
N LYS A 130 -6.84 10.48 6.42
CA LYS A 130 -7.29 10.07 7.77
C LYS A 130 -6.13 9.62 8.67
N LEU A 131 -4.98 9.27 8.10
CA LEU A 131 -3.92 8.53 8.76
C LEU A 131 -3.41 9.21 10.04
N GLY A 132 -3.14 10.52 10.00
CA GLY A 132 -2.65 11.26 11.16
C GLY A 132 -3.61 11.24 12.34
N ASN A 133 -4.92 11.41 12.09
CA ASN A 133 -5.95 11.35 13.12
C ASN A 133 -6.06 9.93 13.71
N LEU A 134 -5.98 8.90 12.88
CA LEU A 134 -6.05 7.51 13.33
C LEU A 134 -4.90 7.15 14.29
N PHE A 135 -3.68 7.67 14.06
CA PHE A 135 -2.56 7.49 14.96
C PHE A 135 -2.84 8.10 16.35
N GLN A 136 -3.37 9.32 16.39
CA GLN A 136 -3.75 9.98 17.64
C GLN A 136 -4.88 9.23 18.37
N GLU A 137 -5.92 8.79 17.66
CA GLU A 137 -7.03 8.02 18.22
C GLU A 137 -6.60 6.62 18.73
N ALA A 138 -5.57 6.03 18.11
CA ALA A 138 -4.96 4.80 18.57
C ALA A 138 -4.11 5.03 19.84
N GLY A 139 -3.86 6.28 20.22
CA GLY A 139 -3.02 6.67 21.34
C GLY A 139 -1.53 6.44 21.06
N ILE A 140 -1.11 6.48 19.81
CA ILE A 140 0.29 6.47 19.38
C ILE A 140 0.78 7.91 19.42
N ASP A 141 1.91 8.16 20.08
CA ASP A 141 2.52 9.49 20.13
C ASP A 141 3.08 9.84 18.75
N LEU A 142 2.25 10.50 17.94
CA LEU A 142 2.56 10.84 16.55
C LEU A 142 3.79 11.76 16.51
N VAL A 143 4.85 11.29 15.84
CA VAL A 143 6.09 12.06 15.64
C VAL A 143 6.04 12.79 14.31
N GLU A 144 5.60 12.10 13.26
CA GLU A 144 5.53 12.67 11.92
C GLU A 144 4.35 12.10 11.13
N PHE A 145 3.65 12.98 10.44
CA PHE A 145 2.71 12.67 9.37
C PHE A 145 3.08 13.49 8.15
N GLY A 146 3.11 12.88 6.99
CA GLY A 146 3.45 13.58 5.76
C GLY A 146 2.95 12.85 4.51
N TRP A 147 3.17 13.52 3.38
CA TRP A 147 2.92 12.96 2.06
C TRP A 147 4.24 12.56 1.44
N MET A 148 4.28 11.40 0.81
CA MET A 148 5.46 10.95 0.05
C MET A 148 5.69 11.92 -1.11
N GLN A 149 6.89 12.52 -1.17
CA GLN A 149 7.19 13.52 -2.18
C GLN A 149 7.38 12.88 -3.55
N ASP A 150 6.88 13.55 -4.57
CA ASP A 150 6.98 13.11 -5.97
C ASP A 150 8.42 12.99 -6.49
N GLU A 151 9.40 13.65 -5.85
CA GLU A 151 10.80 13.57 -6.28
C GLU A 151 11.38 12.16 -6.18
N ALA A 152 11.08 11.43 -5.11
CA ALA A 152 11.47 10.03 -4.99
C ALA A 152 10.76 9.16 -6.04
N ARG A 153 9.52 9.50 -6.37
CA ARG A 153 8.69 8.84 -7.37
C ARG A 153 9.09 9.24 -8.80
N ALA A 154 9.43 10.51 -9.04
CA ALA A 154 9.96 10.98 -10.31
C ALA A 154 11.33 10.36 -10.63
N ALA A 155 12.19 10.19 -9.64
CA ALA A 155 13.45 9.45 -9.79
C ALA A 155 13.21 7.95 -10.07
N LEU A 156 12.15 7.38 -9.52
CA LEU A 156 11.72 6.01 -9.83
C LEU A 156 11.13 5.96 -11.25
N HIS A 157 10.22 6.86 -11.62
CA HIS A 157 9.63 6.96 -12.97
C HIS A 157 10.67 7.14 -14.08
N SER A 158 11.74 7.87 -13.84
CA SER A 158 12.84 8.00 -14.82
C SER A 158 13.62 6.70 -15.05
N ARG A 159 13.44 5.69 -14.18
CA ARG A 159 14.02 4.35 -14.29
C ARG A 159 13.00 3.30 -14.78
N LEU A 160 11.70 3.65 -14.80
CA LEU A 160 10.65 2.74 -15.26
C LEU A 160 10.83 2.48 -16.76
N LYS A 161 11.08 1.24 -17.11
CA LYS A 161 11.14 0.74 -18.48
C LYS A 161 9.71 0.37 -18.91
N GLN A 162 9.51 0.16 -20.20
CA GLN A 162 8.26 -0.32 -20.82
C GLN A 162 7.54 -1.42 -19.98
N LEU A 163 8.30 -2.29 -19.33
CA LEU A 163 7.78 -3.38 -18.50
C LEU A 163 6.88 -2.90 -17.34
N ASP A 164 7.14 -1.72 -16.82
CA ASP A 164 6.41 -1.20 -15.65
C ASP A 164 5.03 -0.66 -16.05
N TYR A 165 4.91 -0.10 -17.27
CA TYR A 165 3.61 0.34 -17.78
C TYR A 165 2.67 -0.83 -18.07
N ASP A 166 3.21 -1.94 -18.54
CA ASP A 166 2.44 -3.16 -18.77
C ASP A 166 1.92 -3.72 -17.43
N GLN A 167 2.75 -3.74 -16.38
CA GLN A 167 2.34 -4.18 -15.04
C GLN A 167 1.32 -3.24 -14.40
N GLU A 168 1.50 -1.92 -14.56
CA GLU A 168 0.51 -0.94 -14.09
C GLU A 168 -0.83 -1.12 -14.80
N TRP A 169 -0.81 -1.41 -16.11
CA TRP A 169 -2.01 -1.70 -16.86
C TRP A 169 -2.69 -2.99 -16.40
N GLU A 170 -1.95 -4.08 -16.14
CA GLU A 170 -2.52 -5.33 -15.64
C GLU A 170 -3.32 -5.14 -14.34
N VAL A 171 -2.81 -4.32 -13.42
CA VAL A 171 -3.51 -3.97 -12.18
C VAL A 171 -4.79 -3.19 -12.49
N LEU A 172 -4.69 -2.18 -13.36
CA LEU A 172 -5.83 -1.34 -13.75
C LEU A 172 -6.91 -2.18 -14.47
N GLU A 173 -6.51 -3.06 -15.38
CA GLU A 173 -7.40 -3.97 -16.09
C GLU A 173 -8.13 -4.92 -15.13
N SER A 174 -7.41 -5.49 -14.16
CA SER A 174 -7.99 -6.36 -13.12
C SER A 174 -9.09 -5.63 -12.34
N ASP A 175 -8.89 -4.37 -12.01
CA ASP A 175 -9.88 -3.55 -11.31
C ASP A 175 -11.10 -3.19 -12.18
N LEU A 176 -10.92 -3.14 -13.51
CA LEU A 176 -11.91 -2.63 -14.45
C LEU A 176 -12.66 -3.71 -15.25
N GLN A 177 -12.18 -4.95 -15.27
CA GLN A 177 -12.74 -6.03 -16.09
C GLN A 177 -14.23 -6.31 -15.85
N ASN A 178 -14.74 -6.01 -14.64
CA ASN A 178 -16.15 -6.16 -14.30
C ASN A 178 -17.00 -4.91 -14.61
N ARG A 179 -16.38 -3.83 -15.11
CA ARG A 179 -17.04 -2.53 -15.35
C ARG A 179 -17.00 -2.09 -16.80
N LEU A 180 -16.06 -2.63 -17.58
CA LEU A 180 -15.86 -2.33 -18.97
C LEU A 180 -15.96 -3.60 -19.81
N THR A 181 -16.47 -3.45 -21.04
CA THR A 181 -16.40 -4.51 -22.03
C THR A 181 -14.98 -4.72 -22.53
N SER A 182 -14.66 -5.90 -23.06
CA SER A 182 -13.34 -6.17 -23.63
C SER A 182 -12.94 -5.15 -24.69
N THR A 183 -13.87 -4.70 -25.54
CA THR A 183 -13.62 -3.66 -26.56
C THR A 183 -13.27 -2.31 -25.94
N GLN A 184 -13.91 -1.95 -24.82
CA GLN A 184 -13.61 -0.71 -24.11
C GLN A 184 -12.23 -0.80 -23.42
N LEU A 185 -11.93 -1.93 -22.78
CA LEU A 185 -10.61 -2.19 -22.17
C LEU A 185 -9.50 -2.08 -23.22
N GLU A 186 -9.67 -2.74 -24.37
CA GLU A 186 -8.68 -2.70 -25.45
C GLU A 186 -8.46 -1.27 -25.99
N LYS A 187 -9.54 -0.49 -26.15
CA LYS A 187 -9.43 0.91 -26.54
C LYS A 187 -8.65 1.73 -25.51
N TYR A 188 -9.00 1.62 -24.23
CA TYR A 188 -8.30 2.35 -23.17
C TYR A 188 -6.85 1.90 -23.01
N HIS A 189 -6.56 0.62 -23.18
CA HIS A 189 -5.19 0.10 -23.19
C HIS A 189 -4.36 0.78 -24.27
N GLN A 190 -4.87 0.83 -25.50
CA GLN A 190 -4.16 1.48 -26.61
C GLN A 190 -3.92 2.97 -26.33
N GLU A 191 -4.92 3.68 -25.80
CA GLU A 191 -4.79 5.10 -25.47
C GLU A 191 -3.79 5.31 -24.31
N TYR A 192 -3.82 4.45 -23.29
CA TYR A 192 -2.88 4.46 -22.17
C TYR A 192 -1.45 4.23 -22.64
N MET A 193 -1.21 3.18 -23.44
CA MET A 193 0.13 2.85 -23.97
C MET A 193 0.66 3.95 -24.87
N ASN A 194 -0.18 4.57 -25.71
CA ASN A 194 0.23 5.73 -26.51
C ASN A 194 0.66 6.90 -25.63
N ALA A 195 -0.08 7.22 -24.57
CA ALA A 195 0.28 8.29 -23.63
C ALA A 195 1.60 8.00 -22.88
N CYS A 196 1.86 6.72 -22.56
CA CYS A 196 3.14 6.28 -22.01
C CYS A 196 4.29 6.50 -23.00
N HIS A 197 4.11 6.06 -24.23
CA HIS A 197 5.10 6.21 -25.31
C HIS A 197 5.42 7.67 -25.62
N ASP A 198 4.39 8.51 -25.66
CA ASP A 198 4.53 9.94 -25.96
C ASP A 198 5.03 10.74 -24.75
N GLY A 199 5.18 10.10 -23.57
CA GLY A 199 5.59 10.74 -22.33
C GLY A 199 4.59 11.78 -21.81
N THR A 200 3.32 11.69 -22.25
CA THR A 200 2.25 12.61 -21.85
C THR A 200 1.49 12.13 -20.61
N ILE A 201 1.67 10.87 -20.24
CA ILE A 201 1.03 10.30 -19.05
C ILE A 201 1.57 10.92 -17.77
N ARG A 202 0.69 11.34 -16.89
CA ARG A 202 0.98 11.75 -15.52
C ARG A 202 -0.07 11.17 -14.61
N ILE A 203 0.37 10.37 -13.65
CA ILE A 203 -0.50 9.81 -12.62
C ILE A 203 0.10 10.22 -11.28
N HIS A 204 -0.67 10.99 -10.50
CA HIS A 204 -0.31 11.35 -9.15
C HIS A 204 -1.41 10.92 -8.19
N ILE A 205 -1.08 10.02 -7.28
CA ILE A 205 -1.95 9.62 -6.17
C ILE A 205 -1.23 10.05 -4.90
N PRO A 206 -1.72 11.10 -4.22
CA PRO A 206 -1.15 11.49 -2.94
C PRO A 206 -1.11 10.29 -2.01
N THR A 207 0.06 9.99 -1.50
CA THR A 207 0.30 8.81 -0.68
C THR A 207 0.91 9.25 0.64
N ALA A 208 0.21 8.96 1.74
CA ALA A 208 0.61 9.40 3.06
C ALA A 208 1.48 8.37 3.77
N PHE A 209 2.27 8.87 4.73
CA PHE A 209 2.91 8.07 5.76
C PHE A 209 2.70 8.71 7.13
N ALA A 210 2.76 7.90 8.16
CA ALA A 210 2.81 8.34 9.55
C ALA A 210 3.67 7.40 10.38
N TRP A 211 4.37 7.95 11.36
CA TRP A 211 5.04 7.16 12.38
C TRP A 211 5.00 7.85 13.74
N GLY A 212 5.05 7.04 14.78
CA GLY A 212 5.00 7.51 16.16
C GLY A 212 5.58 6.50 17.13
N THR A 213 5.64 6.89 18.40
CA THR A 213 6.19 6.07 19.49
C THR A 213 5.10 5.56 20.43
N VAL A 214 5.42 4.47 21.17
CA VAL A 214 4.54 3.82 22.16
C VAL A 214 4.97 4.15 23.56
#